data_9a99543a0c641a7d98fab9666574b0ac
#
_entry.id   9a99543a0c641a7d98fab9666574b0ac
#
_cell.length_a   1.000
_cell.length_b   1.000
_cell.length_c   1.000
_cell.angle_alpha   90.00
_cell.angle_beta   90.00
_cell.angle_gamma   90.00
#
_symmetry.space_group_name_H-M   'P 1'
#
loop_
_entity.id
_entity.type
_entity.pdbx_description
1 polymer ?
#
loop_
_entity_poly.entity_id
_entity_poly.type
_entity_poly.pdbx_seq_one_letter_code
_entity_poly.pdbx_strand_id
1 'polypeptide(L)'
;MRNTANGIQAEIAKGMFRPHTALTNMALAYYQNAANYFAKAIFPICPVTQSSDNYYIFDKEDLLRDNWRRKPAYGKVDPAVVSEHTETYNCKVDQMIMGIDQIRQTDLQRRIGPTIRDPRQQRTKTIAEQANIHQDILFAEGYFKAGVWGNEYTGVDTTSPTTGQFIKFSNDNSDPIKFI
;
A
#
# COMPACT_ATOMS: atom_id res chain seq x y z
N MET A 1 0.59 -40.37 -30.07
CA MET A 1 0.02 -39.18 -29.40
C MET A 1 0.50 -37.96 -30.16
N ARG A 2 -0.40 -37.26 -30.86
CA ARG A 2 -0.04 -36.02 -31.58
C ARG A 2 0.24 -34.94 -30.53
N ASN A 3 1.40 -34.33 -30.66
CA ASN A 3 1.89 -33.31 -29.74
C ASN A 3 0.95 -32.10 -29.83
N THR A 4 0.08 -31.90 -28.86
CA THR A 4 -0.93 -30.82 -28.81
C THR A 4 -0.33 -29.43 -28.90
N ALA A 5 0.93 -29.25 -28.47
CA ALA A 5 1.67 -28.01 -28.61
C ALA A 5 1.90 -27.61 -30.09
N ASN A 6 2.20 -28.58 -30.98
CA ASN A 6 2.39 -28.32 -32.38
C ASN A 6 1.07 -27.96 -33.13
N GLY A 7 -0.06 -28.49 -32.66
CA GLY A 7 -1.38 -28.16 -33.17
C GLY A 7 -1.75 -26.69 -32.91
N ILE A 8 -1.54 -26.24 -31.69
CA ILE A 8 -1.84 -24.84 -31.28
C ILE A 8 -0.93 -23.85 -32.04
N GLN A 9 0.36 -24.15 -32.20
CA GLN A 9 1.28 -23.29 -32.96
C GLN A 9 0.92 -23.24 -34.47
N ALA A 10 0.45 -24.34 -35.02
CA ALA A 10 0.01 -24.37 -36.42
C ALA A 10 -1.28 -23.56 -36.64
N GLU A 11 -2.20 -23.56 -35.67
CA GLU A 11 -3.40 -22.72 -35.72
C GLU A 11 -3.10 -21.24 -35.49
N ILE A 12 -2.16 -20.93 -34.61
CA ILE A 12 -1.65 -19.56 -34.44
C ILE A 12 -1.02 -19.05 -35.74
N ALA A 13 -0.22 -19.87 -36.40
CA ALA A 13 0.41 -19.54 -37.70
C ALA A 13 -0.60 -19.33 -38.84
N LYS A 14 -1.73 -20.05 -38.82
CA LYS A 14 -2.83 -19.89 -39.76
C LYS A 14 -3.75 -18.71 -39.50
N GLY A 15 -3.51 -17.94 -38.43
CA GLY A 15 -4.36 -16.80 -38.06
C GLY A 15 -5.73 -17.17 -37.51
N MET A 16 -5.95 -18.45 -37.15
CA MET A 16 -7.25 -18.95 -36.70
C MET A 16 -7.45 -18.80 -35.19
N PHE A 17 -6.38 -18.54 -34.44
CA PHE A 17 -6.50 -18.31 -32.99
C PHE A 17 -7.05 -16.92 -32.70
N ARG A 18 -8.29 -16.86 -32.25
CA ARG A 18 -8.94 -15.63 -31.77
C ARG A 18 -9.16 -15.74 -30.28
N PRO A 19 -8.61 -14.82 -29.48
CA PRO A 19 -8.91 -14.80 -28.04
C PRO A 19 -10.41 -14.58 -27.86
N HIS A 20 -11.02 -15.36 -27.00
CA HIS A 20 -12.45 -15.26 -26.71
C HIS A 20 -12.74 -13.94 -25.99
N THR A 21 -13.55 -13.07 -26.60
CA THR A 21 -13.84 -11.72 -26.07
C THR A 21 -14.42 -11.74 -24.67
N ALA A 22 -15.27 -12.73 -24.34
CA ALA A 22 -15.81 -12.89 -23.01
C ALA A 22 -14.73 -13.19 -21.96
N LEU A 23 -13.78 -14.09 -22.25
CA LEU A 23 -12.65 -14.40 -21.36
C LEU A 23 -11.72 -13.20 -21.19
N THR A 24 -11.52 -12.44 -22.27
CA THR A 24 -10.71 -11.21 -22.20
C THR A 24 -11.42 -10.14 -21.34
N ASN A 25 -12.73 -10.03 -21.45
CA ASN A 25 -13.51 -9.10 -20.63
C ASN A 25 -13.57 -9.55 -19.16
N MET A 26 -13.67 -10.86 -18.90
CA MET A 26 -13.56 -11.40 -17.53
C MET A 26 -12.21 -11.09 -16.90
N ALA A 27 -11.11 -11.31 -17.62
CA ALA A 27 -9.76 -10.99 -17.10
C ALA A 27 -9.62 -9.52 -16.66
N LEU A 28 -10.38 -8.61 -17.27
CA LEU A 28 -10.38 -7.20 -16.87
C LEU A 28 -11.26 -6.88 -15.67
N ALA A 29 -12.25 -7.73 -15.40
CA ALA A 29 -13.11 -7.59 -14.20
C ALA A 29 -12.35 -7.90 -12.90
N TYR A 30 -11.20 -8.60 -12.97
CA TYR A 30 -10.38 -8.89 -11.80
C TYR A 30 -9.51 -7.73 -11.32
N TYR A 31 -9.37 -6.65 -12.11
CA TYR A 31 -8.66 -5.47 -11.63
C TYR A 31 -9.47 -4.80 -10.51
N GLN A 32 -8.85 -4.68 -9.35
CA GLN A 32 -9.50 -4.05 -8.21
C GLN A 32 -9.69 -2.55 -8.44
N ASN A 33 -10.72 -1.99 -7.82
CA ASN A 33 -10.87 -0.54 -7.79
C ASN A 33 -9.74 0.06 -6.93
N ALA A 34 -9.19 1.18 -7.38
CA ALA A 34 -8.15 1.92 -6.64
C ALA A 34 -8.59 2.29 -5.20
N ALA A 35 -9.89 2.41 -4.96
CA ALA A 35 -10.47 2.65 -3.63
C ALA A 35 -10.33 1.46 -2.66
N ASN A 36 -10.03 0.27 -3.15
CA ASN A 36 -9.87 -0.92 -2.31
C ASN A 36 -8.49 -0.98 -1.62
N TYR A 37 -7.55 -0.16 -2.06
CA TYR A 37 -6.21 -0.11 -1.48
C TYR A 37 -6.17 0.89 -0.33
N PHE A 38 -5.84 0.41 0.87
CA PHE A 38 -5.96 1.20 2.10
C PHE A 38 -4.66 1.90 2.53
N ALA A 39 -3.49 1.41 2.12
CA ALA A 39 -2.23 2.02 2.52
C ALA A 39 -2.15 3.52 2.18
N LYS A 40 -2.55 3.89 0.97
CA LYS A 40 -2.57 5.29 0.53
C LYS A 40 -3.62 6.16 1.23
N ALA A 41 -4.70 5.56 1.70
CA ALA A 41 -5.76 6.27 2.42
C ALA A 41 -5.34 6.58 3.87
N ILE A 42 -4.55 5.69 4.48
CA ILE A 42 -4.09 5.83 5.86
C ILE A 42 -2.84 6.70 5.93
N PHE A 43 -1.86 6.46 5.05
CA PHE A 43 -0.62 7.23 4.99
C PHE A 43 -0.54 8.04 3.68
N PRO A 44 -0.71 9.36 3.75
CA PRO A 44 -0.54 10.22 2.59
C PRO A 44 0.92 10.22 2.13
N ILE A 45 1.11 10.35 0.81
CA ILE A 45 2.43 10.42 0.20
C ILE A 45 3.07 11.77 0.57
N CYS A 46 4.26 11.73 1.17
CA CYS A 46 5.10 12.88 1.45
C CYS A 46 6.22 12.96 0.39
N PRO A 47 6.19 13.92 -0.54
CA PRO A 47 7.26 14.07 -1.51
C PRO A 47 8.53 14.61 -0.83
N VAL A 48 9.65 13.94 -1.05
CA VAL A 48 10.96 14.34 -0.55
C VAL A 48 11.93 14.57 -1.70
N THR A 49 12.90 15.47 -1.51
CA THR A 49 13.89 15.83 -2.54
C THR A 49 15.12 14.93 -2.51
N GLN A 50 15.42 14.34 -1.35
CA GLN A 50 16.56 13.44 -1.16
C GLN A 50 16.08 12.07 -0.71
N SER A 51 16.81 11.03 -1.06
CA SER A 51 16.49 9.66 -0.67
C SER A 51 16.77 9.36 0.81
N SER A 52 17.60 10.15 1.45
CA SER A 52 17.90 10.06 2.87
C SER A 52 18.21 11.43 3.41
N ASP A 53 17.55 11.81 4.49
CA ASP A 53 17.77 13.10 5.15
C ASP A 53 17.26 13.05 6.59
N ASN A 54 17.53 14.11 7.34
CA ASN A 54 17.06 14.28 8.70
C ASN A 54 15.82 15.19 8.73
N TYR A 55 14.91 14.91 9.65
CA TYR A 55 13.78 15.79 9.93
C TYR A 55 13.65 16.06 11.43
N TYR A 56 13.12 17.22 11.76
CA TYR A 56 12.95 17.67 13.14
C TYR A 56 11.58 17.27 13.67
N ILE A 57 11.57 16.75 14.90
CA ILE A 57 10.36 16.44 15.64
C ILE A 57 10.29 17.36 16.85
N PHE A 58 9.16 18.02 17.03
CA PHE A 58 8.88 18.84 18.21
C PHE A 58 8.07 18.02 19.20
N ASP A 59 8.47 18.08 20.48
CA ASP A 59 7.77 17.35 21.53
C ASP A 59 6.38 17.95 21.78
N LYS A 60 5.37 17.08 21.73
CA LYS A 60 3.98 17.49 21.91
C LYS A 60 3.74 18.16 23.25
N GLU A 61 4.44 17.74 24.28
CA GLU A 61 4.34 18.31 25.65
C GLU A 61 4.75 19.77 25.69
N ASP A 62 5.81 20.13 24.97
CA ASP A 62 6.29 21.52 24.89
C ASP A 62 5.33 22.41 24.12
N LEU A 63 4.66 21.87 23.08
CA LEU A 63 3.67 22.61 22.30
C LEU A 63 2.36 22.84 23.06
N LEU A 64 2.02 21.96 24.01
CA LEU A 64 0.79 22.06 24.83
C LEU A 64 1.01 22.78 26.15
N ARG A 65 2.24 23.07 26.54
CA ARG A 65 2.57 23.76 27.79
C ARG A 65 2.44 25.27 27.61
N ASP A 66 1.83 25.93 28.57
CA ASP A 66 1.81 27.41 28.64
C ASP A 66 3.19 27.94 29.06
N ASN A 67 3.90 28.52 28.09
CA ASN A 67 5.21 29.14 28.32
C ASN A 67 5.15 30.66 28.51
N TRP A 68 3.94 31.25 28.59
CA TRP A 68 3.77 32.68 28.85
C TRP A 68 4.09 33.03 30.31
N ARG A 69 4.94 34.05 30.50
CA ARG A 69 5.28 34.58 31.81
C ARG A 69 5.02 36.07 31.86
N ARG A 70 4.50 36.55 32.98
CA ARG A 70 4.30 37.99 33.19
C ARG A 70 5.66 38.66 33.35
N LYS A 71 5.96 39.63 32.51
CA LYS A 71 7.18 40.44 32.64
C LYS A 71 7.09 41.34 33.88
N PRO A 72 8.06 41.27 34.81
CA PRO A 72 8.13 42.25 35.92
C PRO A 72 8.52 43.64 35.37
N ALA A 73 8.13 44.69 36.11
CA ALA A 73 8.53 46.06 35.80
C ALA A 73 10.06 46.14 35.84
N TYR A 74 10.67 46.64 34.76
CA TYR A 74 12.12 46.75 34.58
C TYR A 74 12.92 45.44 34.55
N GLY A 75 12.26 44.29 34.62
CA GLY A 75 12.89 42.97 34.55
C GLY A 75 12.85 42.33 33.12
N LYS A 76 13.61 41.26 32.99
CA LYS A 76 13.59 40.38 31.79
C LYS A 76 12.86 39.09 32.14
N VAL A 77 12.28 38.46 31.15
CA VAL A 77 11.72 37.10 31.20
C VAL A 77 12.69 36.17 30.52
N ASP A 78 12.98 35.02 31.08
CA ASP A 78 13.81 34.02 30.46
C ASP A 78 13.17 33.50 29.16
N PRO A 79 13.95 33.21 28.13
CA PRO A 79 13.42 32.68 26.89
C PRO A 79 12.76 31.32 27.12
N ALA A 80 11.64 31.07 26.46
CA ALA A 80 11.05 29.75 26.43
C ALA A 80 11.89 28.86 25.52
N VAL A 81 12.17 27.64 25.97
CA VAL A 81 12.88 26.62 25.18
C VAL A 81 11.87 25.56 24.79
N VAL A 82 11.85 25.23 23.50
CA VAL A 82 11.08 24.12 22.94
C VAL A 82 12.09 23.04 22.58
N SER A 83 11.85 21.84 23.08
CA SER A 83 12.70 20.68 22.82
C SER A 83 12.45 20.20 21.39
N GLU A 84 13.53 19.96 20.67
CA GLU A 84 13.50 19.37 19.35
C GLU A 84 14.50 18.20 19.27
N HIS A 85 14.11 17.15 18.61
CA HIS A 85 15.01 16.05 18.31
C HIS A 85 14.99 15.73 16.81
N THR A 86 16.02 15.09 16.33
CA THR A 86 16.22 14.82 14.91
C THR A 86 16.09 13.33 14.67
N GLU A 87 15.27 12.95 13.70
CA GLU A 87 15.21 11.60 13.19
C GLU A 87 15.60 11.55 11.71
N THR A 88 15.97 10.37 11.23
CA THR A 88 16.40 10.14 9.85
C THR A 88 15.38 9.31 9.11
N TYR A 89 15.14 9.65 7.85
CA TYR A 89 14.42 8.78 6.93
C TYR A 89 15.35 8.24 5.84
N ASN A 90 15.04 7.06 5.33
CA ASN A 90 15.74 6.44 4.21
C ASN A 90 14.72 5.79 3.26
N CYS A 91 14.60 6.34 2.06
CA CYS A 91 13.71 5.83 1.04
C CYS A 91 14.34 4.62 0.33
N LYS A 92 13.64 3.50 0.34
CA LYS A 92 14.01 2.32 -0.44
C LYS A 92 13.34 2.38 -1.80
N VAL A 93 14.01 1.83 -2.81
CA VAL A 93 13.49 1.79 -4.19
C VAL A 93 13.12 0.36 -4.52
N ASP A 94 11.84 0.13 -4.75
CA ASP A 94 11.32 -1.15 -5.22
C ASP A 94 11.01 -1.05 -6.71
N GLN A 95 11.36 -2.06 -7.48
CA GLN A 95 11.23 -2.07 -8.92
C GLN A 95 10.59 -3.37 -9.41
N MET A 96 9.66 -3.23 -10.35
CA MET A 96 9.09 -4.35 -11.09
C MET A 96 9.23 -4.11 -12.59
N ILE A 97 9.66 -5.12 -13.33
CA ILE A 97 9.85 -5.06 -14.78
C ILE A 97 8.99 -6.13 -15.43
N MET A 98 8.20 -5.72 -16.44
CA MET A 98 7.46 -6.63 -17.31
C MET A 98 7.94 -6.49 -18.76
N GLY A 99 8.56 -7.54 -19.29
CA GLY A 99 8.98 -7.59 -20.69
C GLY A 99 7.79 -7.79 -21.64
N ILE A 100 7.85 -7.21 -22.83
CA ILE A 100 6.93 -7.47 -23.94
C ILE A 100 7.74 -8.08 -25.06
N ASP A 101 7.35 -9.30 -25.46
CA ASP A 101 7.94 -9.93 -26.62
C ASP A 101 7.51 -9.18 -27.90
N GLN A 102 8.49 -8.69 -28.64
CA GLN A 102 8.27 -7.91 -29.84
C GLN A 102 7.55 -8.73 -30.92
N ILE A 103 7.85 -10.01 -31.07
CA ILE A 103 7.20 -10.90 -32.05
C ILE A 103 5.71 -11.00 -31.71
N ARG A 104 5.38 -11.26 -30.47
CA ARG A 104 3.99 -11.36 -30.01
C ARG A 104 3.24 -10.03 -30.16
N GLN A 105 3.90 -8.92 -29.94
CA GLN A 105 3.31 -7.60 -30.13
C GLN A 105 3.00 -7.35 -31.61
N THR A 106 3.93 -7.66 -32.50
CA THR A 106 3.75 -7.49 -33.93
C THR A 106 2.63 -8.39 -34.49
N ASP A 107 2.54 -9.61 -34.01
CA ASP A 107 1.47 -10.54 -34.38
C ASP A 107 0.10 -10.08 -33.94
N LEU A 108 0.00 -9.56 -32.73
CA LEU A 108 -1.25 -8.98 -32.20
C LEU A 108 -1.66 -7.74 -32.99
N GLN A 109 -0.73 -6.86 -33.34
CA GLN A 109 -1.02 -5.67 -34.13
C GLN A 109 -1.48 -6.01 -35.55
N ARG A 110 -0.89 -7.03 -36.18
CA ARG A 110 -1.26 -7.46 -37.55
C ARG A 110 -2.63 -8.14 -37.61
N ARG A 111 -3.02 -8.86 -36.54
CA ARG A 111 -4.22 -9.70 -36.56
C ARG A 111 -5.49 -8.99 -36.12
N ILE A 112 -5.37 -7.97 -35.33
CA ILE A 112 -6.50 -7.51 -34.48
C ILE A 112 -6.92 -6.07 -34.82
N GLY A 113 -6.35 -5.41 -35.78
CA GLY A 113 -6.71 -4.03 -36.10
C GLY A 113 -6.66 -3.06 -34.86
N PRO A 114 -6.90 -1.78 -35.03
CA PRO A 114 -6.67 -0.77 -34.01
C PRO A 114 -7.63 -0.86 -32.80
N THR A 115 -8.61 -1.75 -32.80
CA THR A 115 -9.68 -1.78 -31.80
C THR A 115 -9.44 -2.71 -30.62
N ILE A 116 -8.43 -3.57 -30.64
CA ILE A 116 -8.21 -4.53 -29.56
C ILE A 116 -6.85 -4.28 -28.90
N ARG A 117 -6.94 -3.67 -27.76
CA ARG A 117 -6.03 -3.58 -26.61
C ARG A 117 -4.54 -3.79 -26.89
N ASP A 118 -3.86 -2.69 -26.87
CA ASP A 118 -2.39 -2.65 -26.84
C ASP A 118 -1.89 -3.46 -25.61
N PRO A 119 -1.07 -4.51 -25.81
CA PRO A 119 -0.46 -5.27 -24.73
C PRO A 119 0.33 -4.39 -23.72
N ARG A 120 0.83 -3.26 -24.17
CA ARG A 120 1.52 -2.28 -23.34
C ARG A 120 0.59 -1.69 -22.30
N GLN A 121 -0.63 -1.31 -22.68
CA GLN A 121 -1.61 -0.75 -21.77
C GLN A 121 -2.04 -1.76 -20.69
N GLN A 122 -2.23 -3.03 -21.07
CA GLN A 122 -2.54 -4.08 -20.11
C GLN A 122 -1.42 -4.29 -19.10
N ARG A 123 -0.17 -4.34 -19.56
CA ARG A 123 0.98 -4.51 -18.66
C ARG A 123 1.20 -3.31 -17.78
N THR A 124 1.01 -2.09 -18.30
CA THR A 124 1.07 -0.88 -17.48
C THR A 124 0.02 -0.90 -16.37
N LYS A 125 -1.22 -1.30 -16.67
CA LYS A 125 -2.26 -1.46 -15.64
C LYS A 125 -1.88 -2.52 -14.62
N THR A 126 -1.37 -3.68 -15.06
CA THR A 126 -0.92 -4.74 -14.15
C THR A 126 0.20 -4.27 -13.24
N ILE A 127 1.19 -3.54 -13.77
CA ILE A 127 2.28 -2.97 -12.95
C ILE A 127 1.71 -1.99 -11.91
N ALA A 128 0.80 -1.11 -12.32
CA ALA A 128 0.18 -0.15 -11.40
C ALA A 128 -0.61 -0.83 -10.27
N GLU A 129 -1.33 -1.91 -10.59
CA GLU A 129 -2.06 -2.70 -9.61
C GLU A 129 -1.11 -3.45 -8.66
N GLN A 130 -0.08 -4.09 -9.21
CA GLN A 130 0.95 -4.75 -8.39
C GLN A 130 1.69 -3.76 -7.48
N ALA A 131 1.92 -2.53 -7.93
CA ALA A 131 2.50 -1.48 -7.08
C ALA A 131 1.59 -1.11 -5.91
N ASN A 132 0.27 -1.03 -6.12
CA ASN A 132 -0.68 -0.78 -5.04
C ASN A 132 -0.73 -1.95 -4.04
N ILE A 133 -0.78 -3.19 -4.54
CA ILE A 133 -0.74 -4.40 -3.70
C ILE A 133 0.56 -4.42 -2.88
N HIS A 134 1.68 -4.13 -3.51
CA HIS A 134 2.97 -4.08 -2.82
C HIS A 134 2.99 -3.05 -1.67
N GLN A 135 2.40 -1.88 -1.89
CA GLN A 135 2.27 -0.86 -0.84
C GLN A 135 1.39 -1.35 0.33
N ASP A 136 0.29 -2.05 0.05
CA ASP A 136 -0.56 -2.63 1.09
C ASP A 136 0.17 -3.73 1.87
N ILE A 137 0.99 -4.56 1.21
CA ILE A 137 1.82 -5.58 1.86
C ILE A 137 2.85 -4.92 2.77
N LEU A 138 3.59 -3.93 2.28
CA LEU A 138 4.57 -3.18 3.09
C LEU A 138 3.92 -2.52 4.30
N PHE A 139 2.71 -1.97 4.11
CA PHE A 139 1.94 -1.41 5.22
C PHE A 139 1.58 -2.49 6.25
N ALA A 140 1.06 -3.63 5.81
CA ALA A 140 0.68 -4.71 6.70
C ALA A 140 1.89 -5.28 7.46
N GLU A 141 2.99 -5.53 6.77
CA GLU A 141 4.23 -6.02 7.38
C GLU A 141 4.88 -5.02 8.34
N GLY A 142 4.77 -3.73 8.02
CA GLY A 142 5.32 -2.66 8.84
C GLY A 142 4.51 -2.36 10.08
N TYR A 143 3.18 -2.32 9.96
CA TYR A 143 2.31 -1.71 10.97
C TYR A 143 1.32 -2.67 11.64
N PHE A 144 1.02 -3.85 11.04
CA PHE A 144 0.14 -4.85 11.65
C PHE A 144 0.91 -5.87 12.50
N LYS A 145 1.76 -5.39 13.36
CA LYS A 145 2.52 -6.21 14.30
C LYS A 145 2.56 -5.55 15.68
N ALA A 146 2.73 -6.37 16.71
CA ALA A 146 2.86 -5.89 18.07
C ALA A 146 4.10 -5.01 18.26
N GLY A 147 3.98 -4.00 19.12
CA GLY A 147 5.07 -3.09 19.49
C GLY A 147 5.26 -1.89 18.54
N VAL A 148 4.36 -1.69 17.59
CA VAL A 148 4.43 -0.56 16.64
C VAL A 148 3.61 0.64 17.13
N TRP A 149 2.44 0.36 17.72
CA TRP A 149 1.51 1.39 18.14
C TRP A 149 1.63 1.68 19.64
N GLY A 150 1.53 2.96 20.01
CA GLY A 150 1.61 3.38 21.41
C GLY A 150 0.47 2.85 22.29
N ASN A 151 -0.68 2.54 21.70
CA ASN A 151 -1.82 1.92 22.36
C ASN A 151 -2.13 0.59 21.68
N GLU A 152 -1.84 -0.51 22.37
CA GLU A 152 -2.10 -1.85 21.87
C GLU A 152 -2.99 -2.62 22.85
N TYR A 153 -3.95 -3.33 22.29
CA TYR A 153 -4.85 -4.20 23.04
C TYR A 153 -4.61 -5.65 22.66
N THR A 154 -4.46 -6.51 23.65
CA THR A 154 -4.20 -7.94 23.41
C THR A 154 -5.47 -8.75 23.60
N GLY A 155 -5.80 -9.59 22.60
CA GLY A 155 -6.92 -10.53 22.69
C GLY A 155 -6.60 -11.72 23.61
N VAL A 156 -7.44 -11.97 24.63
CA VAL A 156 -7.31 -13.08 25.56
C VAL A 156 -8.53 -14.01 25.53
N ASP A 157 -8.36 -15.26 25.94
CA ASP A 157 -9.44 -16.25 25.97
C ASP A 157 -10.23 -16.24 27.31
N THR A 158 -9.77 -15.44 28.28
CA THR A 158 -10.42 -15.33 29.60
C THR A 158 -11.68 -14.46 29.52
N THR A 159 -12.69 -14.81 30.31
CA THR A 159 -13.94 -14.05 30.39
C THR A 159 -13.83 -12.73 31.17
N SER A 160 -12.71 -12.48 31.82
CA SER A 160 -12.43 -11.26 32.62
C SER A 160 -11.11 -10.64 32.16
N PRO A 161 -11.12 -9.86 31.06
CA PRO A 161 -9.92 -9.17 30.57
C PRO A 161 -9.49 -8.07 31.55
N THR A 162 -8.20 -7.89 31.70
CA THR A 162 -7.60 -6.78 32.45
C THR A 162 -7.43 -5.54 31.56
N THR A 163 -7.01 -4.41 32.16
CA THR A 163 -6.75 -3.18 31.39
C THR A 163 -5.76 -3.44 30.24
N GLY A 164 -6.10 -3.00 29.04
CA GLY A 164 -5.30 -3.26 27.82
C GLY A 164 -5.56 -4.62 27.16
N GLN A 165 -6.56 -5.36 27.63
CA GLN A 165 -6.95 -6.66 27.07
C GLN A 165 -8.42 -6.65 26.65
N PHE A 166 -8.76 -7.49 25.67
CA PHE A 166 -10.14 -7.76 25.28
C PHE A 166 -10.37 -9.25 25.06
N ILE A 167 -11.62 -9.69 25.14
CA ILE A 167 -11.99 -11.07 24.85
C ILE A 167 -11.88 -11.28 23.35
N LYS A 168 -11.14 -12.31 22.90
CA LYS A 168 -11.00 -12.63 21.47
C LYS A 168 -12.36 -12.76 20.81
N PHE A 169 -12.51 -12.21 19.61
CA PHE A 169 -13.77 -12.27 18.84
C PHE A 169 -14.20 -13.67 18.44
N SER A 170 -13.31 -14.64 18.55
CA SER A 170 -13.63 -16.07 18.40
C SER A 170 -14.31 -16.70 19.62
N ASN A 171 -14.41 -16.00 20.73
CA ASN A 171 -15.05 -16.48 21.95
C ASN A 171 -16.52 -16.05 21.99
N ASP A 172 -17.44 -16.96 22.32
CA ASP A 172 -18.88 -16.72 22.38
C ASP A 172 -19.29 -15.61 23.39
N ASN A 173 -18.43 -15.35 24.38
CA ASN A 173 -18.64 -14.29 25.37
C ASN A 173 -18.07 -12.92 24.93
N SER A 174 -17.55 -12.82 23.72
CA SER A 174 -17.03 -11.57 23.19
C SER A 174 -18.14 -10.65 22.71
N ASP A 175 -18.05 -9.37 23.04
CA ASP A 175 -18.94 -8.32 22.53
C ASP A 175 -18.10 -7.27 21.78
N PRO A 176 -17.92 -7.43 20.45
CA PRO A 176 -17.12 -6.51 19.65
C PRO A 176 -17.64 -5.07 19.67
N ILE A 177 -18.96 -4.89 19.84
CA ILE A 177 -19.61 -3.57 19.82
C ILE A 177 -19.25 -2.77 21.07
N LYS A 178 -19.10 -3.44 22.22
CA LYS A 178 -18.67 -2.76 23.47
C LYS A 178 -17.18 -2.42 23.49
N PHE A 179 -16.39 -3.07 22.63
CA PHE A 179 -14.95 -2.79 22.55
C PHE A 179 -14.64 -1.54 21.73
N ILE A 180 -15.45 -1.22 20.71
CA ILE A 180 -15.32 -0.04 19.86
C ILE A 180 -15.94 1.18 20.56
#